data_691a1590def9468e5e8d18e470027e57
#
_entry.id   691a1590def9468e5e8d18e470027e57
#
_cell.length_a   1.000
_cell.length_b   1.000
_cell.length_c   1.000
_cell.angle_alpha   90.00
_cell.angle_beta   90.00
_cell.angle_gamma   90.00
#
_symmetry.space_group_name_H-M   'P 1'
#
loop_
_entity.id
_entity.type
_entity.pdbx_description
1 polymer ?
#
loop_
_entity_poly.entity_id
_entity_poly.type
_entity_poly.pdbx_seq_one_letter_code
_entity_poly.pdbx_strand_id
1 'polypeptide(L)'
;DPAAFQAVCELLYHYGKYLMISGSRRGGQPLNLQGQWNANIRPAWSSNYTVNINTQMNYWGASLCGLQECLEPYLRMVHEVCKRGEKTAKVNYGCRGFACNHNVDLWRKTAPVIGESNYMYAPLCGVWLANEIYEHYLNGGLDAERDTVLEIVRQAALFIMDLSLIHISEP
;
A
#
# COMPACT_ATOMS: atom_id res chain seq x y z
N ASP A 1 23.18 29.53 2.20
CA ASP A 1 24.46 28.92 2.50
C ASP A 1 24.41 27.43 2.12
N PRO A 2 25.29 26.92 1.22
CA PRO A 2 25.31 25.52 0.80
C PRO A 2 25.52 24.53 1.95
N ALA A 3 26.33 24.88 2.96
CA ALA A 3 26.58 24.01 4.10
C ALA A 3 25.34 23.85 4.99
N ALA A 4 24.60 24.93 5.21
CA ALA A 4 23.33 24.86 5.93
C ALA A 4 22.28 24.04 5.18
N PHE A 5 22.22 24.15 3.85
CA PHE A 5 21.34 23.34 3.01
C PHE A 5 21.68 21.85 3.11
N GLN A 6 22.98 21.50 3.01
CA GLN A 6 23.42 20.12 3.16
C GLN A 6 23.04 19.55 4.53
N ALA A 7 23.29 20.28 5.62
CA ALA A 7 22.93 19.84 6.96
C ALA A 7 21.43 19.58 7.13
N VAL A 8 20.57 20.41 6.50
CA VAL A 8 19.11 20.19 6.50
C VAL A 8 18.75 18.94 5.73
N CYS A 9 19.37 18.68 4.56
CA CYS A 9 19.13 17.46 3.78
C CYS A 9 19.52 16.20 4.56
N GLU A 10 20.69 16.21 5.22
CA GLU A 10 21.14 15.11 6.07
C GLU A 10 20.16 14.86 7.23
N LEU A 11 19.74 15.92 7.90
CA LEU A 11 18.76 15.82 8.98
C LEU A 11 17.44 15.21 8.50
N LEU A 12 16.88 15.69 7.39
CA LEU A 12 15.64 15.18 6.83
C LEU A 12 15.76 13.70 6.42
N TYR A 13 16.88 13.31 5.80
CA TYR A 13 17.16 11.93 5.45
C TYR A 13 17.18 11.01 6.67
N HIS A 14 17.96 11.37 7.68
CA HIS A 14 18.05 10.58 8.92
C HIS A 14 16.75 10.59 9.72
N TYR A 15 16.01 11.69 9.72
CA TYR A 15 14.72 11.77 10.37
C TYR A 15 13.70 10.87 9.70
N GLY A 16 13.65 10.85 8.36
CA GLY A 16 12.80 9.92 7.60
C GLY A 16 13.10 8.45 7.91
N LYS A 17 14.38 8.08 7.95
CA LYS A 17 14.82 6.73 8.37
C LYS A 17 14.40 6.41 9.81
N TYR A 18 14.57 7.34 10.74
CA TYR A 18 14.16 7.18 12.12
C TYR A 18 12.65 6.90 12.23
N LEU A 19 11.81 7.66 11.54
CA LEU A 19 10.36 7.45 11.53
C LEU A 19 9.99 6.06 10.99
N MET A 20 10.60 5.63 9.90
CA MET A 20 10.38 4.30 9.32
C MET A 20 10.79 3.20 10.30
N ILE A 21 12.02 3.23 10.80
CA ILE A 21 12.57 2.22 11.74
C ILE A 21 11.76 2.16 13.04
N SER A 22 11.31 3.31 13.54
CA SER A 22 10.54 3.38 14.78
C SER A 22 9.11 2.88 14.62
N GLY A 23 8.49 3.11 13.45
CA GLY A 23 7.08 2.88 13.22
C GLY A 23 6.75 1.58 12.48
N SER A 24 7.70 0.99 11.73
CA SER A 24 7.46 -0.22 10.93
C SER A 24 8.43 -1.33 11.31
N ARG A 25 8.03 -2.18 12.23
CA ARG A 25 8.85 -3.28 12.74
C ARG A 25 8.20 -4.63 12.49
N ARG A 26 9.04 -5.63 12.26
CA ARG A 26 8.62 -7.03 12.06
C ARG A 26 7.64 -7.47 13.15
N GLY A 27 6.53 -8.08 12.73
CA GLY A 27 5.45 -8.52 13.61
C GLY A 27 4.47 -7.40 14.04
N GLY A 28 4.78 -6.13 13.75
CA GLY A 28 3.90 -4.98 14.01
C GLY A 28 2.88 -4.72 12.89
N GLN A 29 2.14 -3.63 12.98
CA GLN A 29 1.33 -3.12 11.90
C GLN A 29 2.18 -2.18 11.02
N PRO A 30 1.84 -2.00 9.73
CA PRO A 30 2.51 -1.01 8.91
C PRO A 30 2.19 0.42 9.36
N LEU A 31 2.96 1.38 8.86
CA LEU A 31 2.68 2.81 9.05
C LEU A 31 1.30 3.16 8.48
N ASN A 32 0.46 3.76 9.30
CA ASN A 32 -0.84 4.28 8.87
C ASN A 32 -0.69 5.70 8.27
N LEU A 33 -1.80 6.40 8.02
CA LEU A 33 -1.81 7.76 7.46
C LEU A 33 -0.92 8.75 8.22
N GLN A 34 -0.82 8.62 9.54
CA GLN A 34 -0.01 9.47 10.42
C GLN A 34 1.23 8.74 10.97
N GLY A 35 1.67 7.67 10.33
CA GLY A 35 2.69 6.78 10.86
C GLY A 35 2.15 6.03 12.08
N GLN A 36 2.68 6.36 13.26
CA GLN A 36 2.15 5.90 14.56
C GLN A 36 2.03 7.05 15.56
N TRP A 37 2.30 8.27 15.11
CA TRP A 37 2.35 9.46 15.97
C TRP A 37 1.05 10.26 15.87
N ASN A 38 0.05 9.81 16.63
CA ASN A 38 -1.23 10.48 16.71
C ASN A 38 -1.73 10.51 18.16
N ALA A 39 -1.97 11.69 18.68
CA ALA A 39 -2.50 11.91 20.01
C ALA A 39 -4.02 12.17 20.03
N ASN A 40 -4.67 12.24 18.86
CA ASN A 40 -6.08 12.58 18.77
C ASN A 40 -6.97 11.33 18.90
N ILE A 41 -8.02 11.40 19.70
CA ILE A 41 -9.06 10.35 19.79
C ILE A 41 -9.80 10.20 18.45
N ARG A 42 -9.98 11.30 17.73
CA ARG A 42 -10.58 11.34 16.39
C ARG A 42 -9.60 11.99 15.42
N PRO A 43 -8.63 11.22 14.91
CA PRO A 43 -7.65 11.74 13.97
C PRO A 43 -8.29 12.02 12.61
N ALA A 44 -7.62 12.86 11.81
CA ALA A 44 -8.00 13.07 10.42
C ALA A 44 -8.04 11.72 9.67
N TRP A 45 -9.11 11.49 8.90
CA TRP A 45 -9.31 10.26 8.10
C TRP A 45 -9.26 8.96 8.92
N SER A 46 -9.57 9.06 10.23
CA SER A 46 -9.49 7.93 11.18
C SER A 46 -8.09 7.30 11.26
N SER A 47 -7.06 7.99 10.79
CA SER A 47 -5.68 7.48 10.67
C SER A 47 -5.62 6.09 10.03
N ASN A 48 -6.46 5.85 9.01
CA ASN A 48 -6.51 4.57 8.30
C ASN A 48 -5.29 4.39 7.38
N TYR A 49 -5.22 3.25 6.70
CA TYR A 49 -4.26 3.01 5.62
C TYR A 49 -4.87 3.54 4.31
N THR A 50 -4.54 4.78 3.97
CA THR A 50 -5.00 5.41 2.73
C THR A 50 -4.10 4.94 1.59
N VAL A 51 -4.63 4.07 0.73
CA VAL A 51 -3.85 3.32 -0.27
C VAL A 51 -4.00 3.86 -1.70
N ASN A 52 -4.46 5.09 -1.85
CA ASN A 52 -4.44 5.79 -3.13
C ASN A 52 -3.22 6.70 -3.32
N ILE A 53 -2.34 6.83 -2.32
CA ILE A 53 -0.99 7.41 -2.38
C ILE A 53 -0.26 7.32 -1.03
N ASN A 54 -0.91 7.59 0.10
CA ASN A 54 -0.23 7.88 1.38
C ASN A 54 0.55 6.67 1.90
N THR A 55 -0.04 5.50 1.88
CA THR A 55 0.63 4.27 2.33
C THR A 55 1.83 3.97 1.44
N GLN A 56 1.68 4.10 0.13
CA GLN A 56 2.76 3.92 -0.83
C GLN A 56 3.90 4.92 -0.57
N MET A 57 3.57 6.20 -0.34
CA MET A 57 4.58 7.22 -0.05
C MET A 57 5.34 6.95 1.25
N ASN A 58 4.68 6.38 2.26
CA ASN A 58 5.35 5.99 3.50
C ASN A 58 6.48 4.96 3.26
N TYR A 59 6.32 4.06 2.29
CA TYR A 59 7.26 2.96 2.05
C TYR A 59 8.15 3.14 0.82
N TRP A 60 7.88 4.14 -0.02
CA TRP A 60 8.55 4.32 -1.32
C TRP A 60 10.07 4.26 -1.27
N GLY A 61 10.67 4.91 -0.29
CA GLY A 61 12.12 4.96 -0.15
C GLY A 61 12.74 3.78 0.62
N ALA A 62 11.96 2.84 1.16
CA ALA A 62 12.46 1.85 2.10
C ALA A 62 13.60 1.00 1.54
N SER A 63 13.45 0.41 0.37
CA SER A 63 14.49 -0.41 -0.26
C SER A 63 15.73 0.41 -0.63
N LEU A 64 15.54 1.60 -1.22
CA LEU A 64 16.64 2.47 -1.64
C LEU A 64 17.44 3.05 -0.46
N CYS A 65 16.80 3.19 0.70
CA CYS A 65 17.46 3.68 1.92
C CYS A 65 18.06 2.56 2.80
N GLY A 66 18.06 1.31 2.32
CA GLY A 66 18.58 0.17 3.08
C GLY A 66 17.73 -0.21 4.29
N LEU A 67 16.39 -0.08 4.19
CA LEU A 67 15.42 -0.35 5.25
C LEU A 67 14.49 -1.53 4.90
N GLN A 68 15.03 -2.54 4.21
CA GLN A 68 14.26 -3.72 3.75
C GLN A 68 13.55 -4.44 4.89
N GLU A 69 14.15 -4.50 6.06
CA GLU A 69 13.54 -5.12 7.25
C GLU A 69 12.25 -4.43 7.71
N CYS A 70 12.05 -3.17 7.34
CA CYS A 70 10.83 -2.41 7.63
C CYS A 70 9.66 -2.75 6.69
N LEU A 71 9.91 -3.51 5.61
CA LEU A 71 8.90 -3.87 4.62
C LEU A 71 7.99 -5.03 5.04
N GLU A 72 8.40 -5.86 6.01
CA GLU A 72 7.61 -7.03 6.42
C GLU A 72 6.15 -6.69 6.80
N PRO A 73 5.88 -5.69 7.67
CA PRO A 73 4.50 -5.34 8.01
C PRO A 73 3.69 -4.86 6.81
N TYR A 74 4.33 -4.16 5.88
CA TYR A 74 3.70 -3.66 4.66
C TYR A 74 3.35 -4.79 3.70
N LEU A 75 4.30 -5.68 3.39
CA LEU A 75 4.05 -6.86 2.55
C LEU A 75 2.92 -7.72 3.12
N ARG A 76 2.96 -7.97 4.44
CA ARG A 76 1.90 -8.75 5.10
C ARG A 76 0.54 -8.08 4.95
N MET A 77 0.44 -6.76 5.15
CA MET A 77 -0.80 -6.03 4.91
C MET A 77 -1.28 -6.18 3.47
N VAL A 78 -0.40 -5.99 2.49
CA VAL A 78 -0.77 -6.10 1.07
C VAL A 78 -1.22 -7.52 0.71
N HIS A 79 -0.58 -8.54 1.26
CA HIS A 79 -0.99 -9.94 1.07
C HIS A 79 -2.38 -10.22 1.69
N GLU A 80 -2.65 -9.71 2.89
CA GLU A 80 -3.97 -9.82 3.53
C GLU A 80 -5.04 -9.05 2.75
N VAL A 81 -4.71 -7.86 2.23
CA VAL A 81 -5.57 -7.06 1.34
C VAL A 81 -5.85 -7.81 0.03
N CYS A 82 -4.85 -8.45 -0.56
CA CYS A 82 -5.01 -9.27 -1.76
C CYS A 82 -6.06 -10.37 -1.52
N LYS A 83 -5.90 -11.17 -0.46
CA LYS A 83 -6.85 -12.25 -0.12
C LYS A 83 -8.27 -11.75 0.13
N ARG A 84 -8.42 -10.66 0.88
CA ARG A 84 -9.76 -10.09 1.14
C ARG A 84 -10.35 -9.41 -0.08
N GLY A 85 -9.51 -8.83 -0.92
CA GLY A 85 -9.87 -8.15 -2.16
C GLY A 85 -10.45 -9.05 -3.25
N GLU A 86 -10.20 -10.36 -3.20
CA GLU A 86 -10.83 -11.34 -4.10
C GLU A 86 -12.37 -11.28 -4.02
N LYS A 87 -12.91 -11.20 -2.80
CA LYS A 87 -14.35 -11.03 -2.62
C LYS A 87 -14.84 -9.70 -3.19
N THR A 88 -14.09 -8.63 -3.00
CA THR A 88 -14.44 -7.30 -3.53
C THR A 88 -14.39 -7.29 -5.05
N ALA A 89 -13.37 -7.87 -5.67
CA ALA A 89 -13.28 -8.02 -7.13
C ALA A 89 -14.50 -8.78 -7.68
N LYS A 90 -14.84 -9.91 -7.08
CA LYS A 90 -15.96 -10.75 -7.52
C LYS A 90 -17.32 -10.07 -7.34
N VAL A 91 -17.57 -9.48 -6.17
CA VAL A 91 -18.92 -8.99 -5.80
C VAL A 91 -19.20 -7.61 -6.41
N ASN A 92 -18.21 -6.71 -6.38
CA ASN A 92 -18.41 -5.33 -6.82
C ASN A 92 -18.11 -5.12 -8.31
N TYR A 93 -17.24 -5.96 -8.91
CA TYR A 93 -16.75 -5.76 -10.28
C TYR A 93 -16.93 -6.98 -11.20
N GLY A 94 -17.39 -8.14 -10.71
CA GLY A 94 -17.52 -9.37 -11.51
C GLY A 94 -16.19 -9.94 -12.01
N CYS A 95 -15.06 -9.50 -11.46
CA CYS A 95 -13.72 -9.83 -11.92
C CYS A 95 -13.05 -10.91 -11.05
N ARG A 96 -12.10 -11.63 -11.66
CA ARG A 96 -11.10 -12.44 -10.93
C ARG A 96 -10.07 -11.52 -10.28
N GLY A 97 -9.08 -12.12 -9.60
CA GLY A 97 -8.03 -11.39 -8.93
C GLY A 97 -8.53 -10.65 -7.70
N PHE A 98 -7.93 -9.50 -7.38
CA PHE A 98 -8.34 -8.72 -6.23
C PHE A 98 -8.50 -7.23 -6.55
N ALA A 99 -9.48 -6.62 -5.91
CA ALA A 99 -9.70 -5.17 -5.92
C ALA A 99 -9.57 -4.60 -4.52
N CYS A 100 -8.99 -3.43 -4.41
CA CYS A 100 -8.92 -2.68 -3.18
C CYS A 100 -9.23 -1.21 -3.48
N ASN A 101 -10.17 -0.64 -2.74
CA ASN A 101 -10.47 0.78 -2.81
C ASN A 101 -9.58 1.58 -1.86
N HIS A 102 -9.64 2.90 -1.89
CA HIS A 102 -8.61 3.80 -1.37
C HIS A 102 -8.39 3.79 0.15
N ASN A 103 -9.31 3.24 0.96
CA ASN A 103 -9.17 3.18 2.41
C ASN A 103 -9.20 1.75 2.92
N VAL A 104 -8.15 1.36 3.61
CA VAL A 104 -7.99 0.07 4.29
C VAL A 104 -7.94 0.30 5.80
N ASP A 105 -8.54 -0.59 6.56
CA ASP A 105 -8.51 -0.59 8.02
C ASP A 105 -7.63 -1.72 8.59
N LEU A 106 -7.62 -1.86 9.92
CA LEU A 106 -6.88 -2.93 10.59
C LEU A 106 -7.37 -4.34 10.21
N TRP A 107 -8.61 -4.49 9.79
CA TRP A 107 -9.21 -5.75 9.34
C TRP A 107 -9.09 -5.97 7.83
N ARG A 108 -8.35 -5.08 7.14
CA ARG A 108 -8.11 -5.15 5.68
C ARG A 108 -9.40 -5.06 4.86
N LYS A 109 -10.28 -4.12 5.21
CA LYS A 109 -11.44 -3.80 4.41
C LYS A 109 -10.99 -3.28 3.04
N THR A 110 -11.54 -3.86 1.97
CA THR A 110 -11.18 -3.53 0.58
C THR A 110 -12.35 -2.94 -0.22
N ALA A 111 -13.58 -3.08 0.30
CA ALA A 111 -14.78 -2.56 -0.32
C ALA A 111 -14.77 -1.02 -0.38
N PRO A 112 -15.58 -0.41 -1.28
CA PRO A 112 -15.76 1.04 -1.31
C PRO A 112 -16.17 1.60 0.05
N VAL A 113 -15.73 2.82 0.35
CA VAL A 113 -16.13 3.56 1.56
C VAL A 113 -17.45 4.30 1.31
N ILE A 114 -18.04 4.84 2.38
CA ILE A 114 -19.20 5.71 2.26
C ILE A 114 -18.75 7.05 1.66
N GLY A 115 -19.46 7.53 0.63
CA GLY A 115 -19.15 8.80 0.01
C GLY A 115 -19.75 8.92 -1.39
N GLU A 116 -19.32 9.92 -2.14
CA GLU A 116 -19.71 10.12 -3.52
C GLU A 116 -18.94 9.18 -4.46
N SER A 117 -19.61 8.73 -5.54
CA SER A 117 -19.08 7.70 -6.45
C SER A 117 -17.75 8.06 -7.11
N ASN A 118 -17.48 9.35 -7.31
CA ASN A 118 -16.28 9.86 -7.97
C ASN A 118 -14.98 9.57 -7.18
N TYR A 119 -15.05 9.31 -5.87
CA TYR A 119 -13.88 8.95 -5.06
C TYR A 119 -14.04 7.64 -4.29
N MET A 120 -15.27 7.17 -4.02
CA MET A 120 -15.45 5.92 -3.27
C MET A 120 -15.04 4.68 -4.07
N TYR A 121 -15.20 4.72 -5.40
CA TYR A 121 -14.78 3.65 -6.30
C TYR A 121 -13.38 3.93 -6.84
N ALA A 122 -12.38 3.30 -6.25
CA ALA A 122 -10.99 3.40 -6.65
C ALA A 122 -10.33 2.00 -6.71
N PRO A 123 -10.85 1.07 -7.52
CA PRO A 123 -10.46 -0.34 -7.48
C PRO A 123 -9.00 -0.60 -7.81
N LEU A 124 -8.34 0.31 -8.52
CA LEU A 124 -6.95 0.18 -8.94
C LEU A 124 -5.94 0.45 -7.81
N CYS A 125 -6.38 0.87 -6.62
CA CYS A 125 -5.46 1.02 -5.49
C CYS A 125 -4.77 -0.29 -5.12
N GLY A 126 -5.47 -1.43 -5.25
CA GLY A 126 -4.87 -2.76 -5.06
C GLY A 126 -3.77 -3.06 -6.07
N VAL A 127 -3.95 -2.63 -7.31
CA VAL A 127 -2.94 -2.77 -8.37
C VAL A 127 -1.70 -1.93 -8.08
N TRP A 128 -1.89 -0.72 -7.59
CA TRP A 128 -0.77 0.14 -7.19
C TRP A 128 0.03 -0.47 -6.03
N LEU A 129 -0.65 -1.01 -5.01
CA LEU A 129 0.01 -1.76 -3.94
C LEU A 129 0.84 -2.94 -4.48
N ALA A 130 0.29 -3.71 -5.41
CA ALA A 130 0.98 -4.83 -6.04
C ALA A 130 2.23 -4.38 -6.83
N ASN A 131 2.12 -3.29 -7.58
CA ASN A 131 3.24 -2.72 -8.31
C ASN A 131 4.36 -2.26 -7.37
N GLU A 132 4.04 -1.58 -6.30
CA GLU A 132 5.05 -1.10 -5.33
C GLU A 132 5.75 -2.26 -4.62
N ILE A 133 5.01 -3.29 -4.19
CA ILE A 133 5.62 -4.50 -3.62
C ILE A 133 6.57 -5.16 -4.62
N TYR A 134 6.21 -5.19 -5.90
CA TYR A 134 7.07 -5.73 -6.94
C TYR A 134 8.34 -4.87 -7.14
N GLU A 135 8.24 -3.55 -7.11
CA GLU A 135 9.39 -2.64 -7.14
C GLU A 135 10.34 -2.89 -5.95
N HIS A 136 9.81 -3.09 -4.75
CA HIS A 136 10.63 -3.45 -3.58
C HIS A 136 11.34 -4.80 -3.77
N TYR A 137 10.66 -5.78 -4.36
CA TYR A 137 11.27 -7.07 -4.71
C TYR A 137 12.41 -6.90 -5.72
N LEU A 138 12.21 -6.14 -6.79
CA LEU A 138 13.25 -5.87 -7.81
C LEU A 138 14.48 -5.18 -7.22
N ASN A 139 14.31 -4.41 -6.16
CA ASN A 139 15.41 -3.75 -5.44
C ASN A 139 16.00 -4.61 -4.30
N GLY A 140 15.78 -5.92 -4.30
CA GLY A 140 16.35 -6.87 -3.33
C GLY A 140 15.78 -6.76 -1.92
N GLY A 141 14.59 -6.15 -1.77
CA GLY A 141 13.97 -5.94 -0.47
C GLY A 141 13.12 -7.10 0.05
N LEU A 142 12.73 -8.03 -0.81
CA LEU A 142 11.74 -9.08 -0.53
C LEU A 142 12.09 -10.41 -1.20
N ASP A 143 13.37 -10.75 -1.31
CA ASP A 143 13.82 -11.96 -2.01
C ASP A 143 13.32 -13.25 -1.36
N ALA A 144 13.26 -13.29 -0.02
CA ALA A 144 12.74 -14.44 0.73
C ALA A 144 11.23 -14.63 0.56
N GLU A 145 10.50 -13.60 0.18
CA GLU A 145 9.05 -13.57 0.02
C GLU A 145 8.59 -13.63 -1.45
N ARG A 146 9.47 -14.03 -2.35
CA ARG A 146 9.27 -14.07 -3.80
C ARG A 146 7.91 -14.63 -4.21
N ASP A 147 7.53 -15.80 -3.68
CA ASP A 147 6.29 -16.47 -4.09
C ASP A 147 5.04 -15.68 -3.65
N THR A 148 5.10 -15.04 -2.50
CA THR A 148 4.04 -14.13 -2.02
C THR A 148 3.92 -12.90 -2.91
N VAL A 149 5.04 -12.29 -3.28
CA VAL A 149 5.09 -11.13 -4.18
C VAL A 149 4.49 -11.48 -5.54
N LEU A 150 4.94 -12.58 -6.15
CA LEU A 150 4.45 -13.02 -7.45
C LEU A 150 2.95 -13.37 -7.43
N GLU A 151 2.45 -13.95 -6.34
CA GLU A 151 1.01 -14.21 -6.20
C GLU A 151 0.21 -12.90 -6.13
N ILE A 152 0.65 -11.90 -5.37
CA ILE A 152 0.02 -10.58 -5.32
C ILE A 152 -0.04 -9.95 -6.73
N VAL A 153 1.08 -9.96 -7.46
CA VAL A 153 1.18 -9.42 -8.82
C VAL A 153 0.25 -10.17 -9.79
N ARG A 154 0.23 -11.51 -9.69
CA ARG A 154 -0.65 -12.35 -10.51
C ARG A 154 -2.13 -12.01 -10.27
N GLN A 155 -2.54 -11.85 -9.03
CA GLN A 155 -3.92 -11.50 -8.69
C GLN A 155 -4.29 -10.09 -9.17
N ALA A 156 -3.38 -9.12 -9.09
CA ALA A 156 -3.57 -7.79 -9.64
C ALA A 156 -3.74 -7.81 -11.17
N ALA A 157 -2.91 -8.60 -11.86
CA ALA A 157 -2.98 -8.77 -13.31
C ALA A 157 -4.31 -9.38 -13.75
N LEU A 158 -4.80 -10.41 -13.06
CA LEU A 158 -6.10 -11.03 -13.34
C LEU A 158 -7.24 -10.01 -13.22
N PHE A 159 -7.20 -9.17 -12.19
CA PHE A 159 -8.22 -8.13 -12.01
C PHE A 159 -8.22 -7.12 -13.16
N ILE A 160 -7.04 -6.62 -13.56
CA ILE A 160 -6.94 -5.67 -14.69
C ILE A 160 -7.42 -6.29 -15.98
N MET A 161 -7.04 -7.53 -16.26
CA MET A 161 -7.45 -8.23 -17.49
C MET A 161 -8.97 -8.33 -17.58
N ASP A 162 -9.63 -8.76 -16.51
CA ASP A 162 -11.09 -8.89 -16.51
C ASP A 162 -11.78 -7.53 -16.59
N LEU A 163 -11.31 -6.55 -15.81
CA LEU A 163 -11.86 -5.18 -15.80
C LEU A 163 -11.74 -4.52 -17.18
N SER A 164 -10.62 -4.72 -17.88
CA SER A 164 -10.43 -4.17 -19.23
C SER A 164 -11.37 -4.82 -20.25
N LEU A 165 -11.64 -6.12 -20.14
CA LEU A 165 -12.56 -6.82 -21.03
C LEU A 165 -14.01 -6.34 -20.86
N ILE A 166 -14.45 -6.04 -19.65
CA ILE A 166 -15.79 -5.47 -19.40
C ILE A 166 -15.94 -4.14 -20.14
N HIS A 167 -14.94 -3.27 -20.11
CA HIS A 167 -14.97 -1.98 -20.82
C HIS A 167 -14.85 -2.08 -22.34
N ILE A 168 -14.33 -3.18 -22.88
CA ILE A 168 -14.20 -3.39 -24.34
C ILE A 168 -15.47 -4.05 -24.91
N SER A 169 -16.17 -4.84 -24.12
CA SER A 169 -17.33 -5.62 -24.58
C SER A 169 -18.68 -4.91 -24.42
N GLU A 170 -18.74 -3.79 -23.70
CA GLU A 170 -19.94 -2.96 -23.61
C GLU A 170 -19.82 -1.75 -24.55
N PRO A 171 -20.68 -1.61 -25.57
CA PRO A 171 -20.69 -0.47 -26.48
C PRO A 171 -21.17 0.82 -25.81
#